data_c3c769b50d6b628eb9f540eda158a31a
#
_entry.id   c3c769b50d6b628eb9f540eda158a31a
#
_cell.length_a   1.000
_cell.length_b   1.000
_cell.length_c   1.000
_cell.angle_alpha   90.00
_cell.angle_beta   90.00
_cell.angle_gamma   90.00
#
_symmetry.space_group_name_H-M   'P 1'
#
loop_
_entity.id
_entity.type
_entity.pdbx_description
1 polymer ?
#
loop_
_entity_poly.entity_id
_entity_poly.type
_entity_poly.pdbx_seq_one_letter_code
_entity_poly.pdbx_strand_id
1 'polypeptide(L)'
;YPERELSVSVPVRMDDGSVKVFKGYRVQHSTVRGPAKGGIRYHQNVNLDEVKALSAWMTFKCAVADIPYGGGKGGVVVDPTTLSDGEKQRLTRRFTSMISPIIGPDKDIPAPDVGTNAEVMGWIMDTYSMLNGHSTPAVVTGKPIALGGSEGRNEATGRGIMLNTLYICQKLGIDIKAATVTIQGMGNVGSVTAKLLDKEGAKIVAVSDVSGGIYNENGLNIPAILEYLSVKGNLLSGYNEDGMKRISNEELLTLDTTILIPAALENQINKDNADKIKAKVIVCLLY
;
A
#
# COMPACT_ATOMS: atom_id res chain seq x y z
N TYR A 1 -10.36 11.79 -18.80
CA TYR A 1 -9.92 13.00 -18.08
C TYR A 1 -10.63 13.02 -16.72
N PRO A 2 -9.95 13.48 -15.62
CA PRO A 2 -10.58 13.67 -14.33
C PRO A 2 -11.67 14.74 -14.36
N GLU A 3 -12.72 14.55 -13.55
CA GLU A 3 -13.77 15.55 -13.35
C GLU A 3 -13.25 16.79 -12.62
N ARG A 4 -12.27 16.60 -11.71
CA ARG A 4 -11.72 17.71 -10.91
C ARG A 4 -10.27 17.46 -10.53
N GLU A 5 -9.45 18.50 -10.66
CA GLU A 5 -8.06 18.54 -10.26
C GLU A 5 -7.83 19.75 -9.34
N LEU A 6 -7.25 19.51 -8.17
CA LEU A 6 -6.87 20.57 -7.24
C LEU A 6 -5.39 20.45 -6.92
N SER A 7 -4.64 21.53 -7.16
CA SER A 7 -3.26 21.70 -6.74
C SER A 7 -3.18 22.78 -5.67
N VAL A 8 -2.49 22.51 -4.58
CA VAL A 8 -2.36 23.43 -3.45
C VAL A 8 -0.89 23.58 -3.03
N SER A 9 -0.55 24.76 -2.53
CA SER A 9 0.74 25.04 -1.87
C SER A 9 0.53 25.01 -0.36
N VAL A 10 1.21 24.09 0.33
CA VAL A 10 1.00 23.77 1.75
C VAL A 10 2.16 24.35 2.59
N PRO A 11 2.04 25.58 3.12
CA PRO A 11 3.05 26.14 4.02
C PRO A 11 2.98 25.46 5.40
N VAL A 12 4.14 25.01 5.87
CA VAL A 12 4.29 24.31 7.16
C VAL A 12 5.42 24.96 7.95
N ARG A 13 5.16 25.30 9.22
CA ARG A 13 6.22 25.70 10.14
C ARG A 13 6.98 24.46 10.60
N MET A 14 8.27 24.45 10.35
CA MET A 14 9.18 23.38 10.74
C MET A 14 9.58 23.49 12.21
N ASP A 15 10.20 22.44 12.76
CA ASP A 15 10.60 22.41 14.17
C ASP A 15 11.74 23.41 14.46
N ASP A 16 12.54 23.74 13.47
CA ASP A 16 13.57 24.80 13.53
C ASP A 16 13.01 26.23 13.43
N GLY A 17 11.68 26.38 13.31
CA GLY A 17 10.99 27.66 13.17
C GLY A 17 10.90 28.20 11.75
N SER A 18 11.58 27.61 10.76
CA SER A 18 11.47 27.98 9.35
C SER A 18 10.10 27.61 8.77
N VAL A 19 9.76 28.16 7.61
CA VAL A 19 8.56 27.78 6.86
C VAL A 19 8.97 27.10 5.57
N LYS A 20 8.54 25.83 5.39
CA LYS A 20 8.65 25.13 4.10
C LYS A 20 7.30 25.06 3.43
N VAL A 21 7.29 25.17 2.10
CA VAL A 21 6.07 25.07 1.29
C VAL A 21 6.12 23.77 0.49
N PHE A 22 5.17 22.87 0.76
CA PHE A 22 5.04 21.61 0.05
C PHE A 22 3.95 21.71 -1.02
N LYS A 23 4.10 20.97 -2.12
CA LYS A 23 3.10 20.87 -3.16
C LYS A 23 2.15 19.72 -2.85
N GLY A 24 0.85 19.98 -2.86
CA GLY A 24 -0.16 18.95 -2.64
C GLY A 24 -1.16 18.87 -3.79
N TYR A 25 -1.74 17.69 -3.99
CA TYR A 25 -2.72 17.40 -5.05
C TYR A 25 -3.90 16.61 -4.49
N ARG A 26 -5.11 16.87 -5.01
CA ARG A 26 -6.26 16.00 -4.91
C ARG A 26 -6.97 15.95 -6.24
N VAL A 27 -7.16 14.76 -6.80
CA VAL A 27 -7.81 14.53 -8.08
C VAL A 27 -9.00 13.61 -7.88
N GLN A 28 -10.14 13.98 -8.46
CA GLN A 28 -11.36 13.20 -8.56
C GLN A 28 -11.53 12.80 -10.02
N HIS A 29 -11.32 11.52 -10.34
CA HIS A 29 -11.42 11.05 -11.71
C HIS A 29 -12.87 10.91 -12.15
N SER A 30 -13.71 10.26 -11.33
CA SER A 30 -15.13 10.13 -11.59
C SER A 30 -15.93 9.98 -10.31
N THR A 31 -17.11 10.57 -10.28
CA THR A 31 -18.08 10.45 -9.19
C THR A 31 -19.41 9.83 -9.64
N VAL A 32 -19.46 9.30 -10.86
CA VAL A 32 -20.69 8.73 -11.47
C VAL A 32 -21.25 7.54 -10.66
N ARG A 33 -20.38 6.74 -10.02
CA ARG A 33 -20.79 5.61 -9.18
C ARG A 33 -21.00 5.96 -7.70
N GLY A 34 -20.73 7.18 -7.31
CA GLY A 34 -20.80 7.64 -5.92
C GLY A 34 -19.58 8.51 -5.54
N PRO A 35 -19.41 8.84 -4.26
CA PRO A 35 -18.31 9.68 -3.80
C PRO A 35 -16.96 9.18 -4.29
N ALA A 36 -16.07 10.08 -4.68
CA ALA A 36 -14.72 9.72 -5.05
C ALA A 36 -14.02 9.02 -3.86
N LYS A 37 -13.22 8.01 -4.13
CA LYS A 37 -12.54 7.21 -3.10
C LYS A 37 -11.10 6.96 -3.47
N GLY A 38 -10.15 7.24 -2.56
CA GLY A 38 -8.76 6.90 -2.80
C GLY A 38 -7.78 7.47 -1.80
N GLY A 39 -6.56 6.90 -1.79
CA GLY A 39 -5.51 7.19 -0.84
C GLY A 39 -4.89 8.58 -1.00
N ILE A 40 -4.17 9.01 0.05
CA ILE A 40 -3.26 10.16 0.03
C ILE A 40 -1.84 9.63 0.20
N ARG A 41 -0.98 9.91 -0.77
CA ARG A 41 0.43 9.48 -0.80
C ARG A 41 1.35 10.60 -0.33
N TYR A 42 2.27 10.29 0.56
CA TYR A 42 3.40 11.16 0.89
C TYR A 42 4.67 10.53 0.32
N HIS A 43 5.20 11.14 -0.74
CA HIS A 43 6.41 10.65 -1.40
C HIS A 43 7.06 11.79 -2.20
N GLN A 44 8.38 11.80 -2.26
CA GLN A 44 9.14 12.86 -2.95
C GLN A 44 8.89 12.91 -4.46
N ASN A 45 8.50 11.80 -5.07
CA ASN A 45 8.25 11.71 -6.52
C ASN A 45 6.79 11.96 -6.91
N VAL A 46 5.90 12.26 -5.96
CA VAL A 46 4.50 12.56 -6.25
C VAL A 46 4.41 13.71 -7.25
N ASN A 47 3.65 13.50 -8.31
CA ASN A 47 3.35 14.52 -9.30
C ASN A 47 1.88 14.43 -9.74
N LEU A 48 1.40 15.44 -10.46
CA LEU A 48 0.00 15.53 -10.84
C LEU A 48 -0.44 14.40 -11.78
N ASP A 49 0.42 13.98 -12.72
CA ASP A 49 0.07 12.96 -13.70
C ASP A 49 -0.02 11.57 -13.06
N GLU A 50 0.87 11.26 -12.10
CA GLU A 50 0.77 10.08 -11.25
C GLU A 50 -0.56 10.07 -10.48
N VAL A 51 -0.92 11.19 -9.84
CA VAL A 51 -2.15 11.30 -9.05
C VAL A 51 -3.38 11.15 -9.95
N LYS A 52 -3.37 11.68 -11.19
CA LYS A 52 -4.41 11.46 -12.20
C LYS A 52 -4.56 9.99 -12.55
N ALA A 53 -3.46 9.33 -12.91
CA ALA A 53 -3.46 7.91 -13.27
C ALA A 53 -4.01 7.05 -12.14
N LEU A 54 -3.52 7.26 -10.92
CA LEU A 54 -3.96 6.52 -9.74
C LEU A 54 -5.44 6.80 -9.38
N SER A 55 -5.95 8.01 -9.63
CA SER A 55 -7.37 8.32 -9.42
C SER A 55 -8.27 7.58 -10.43
N ALA A 56 -7.82 7.44 -11.68
CA ALA A 56 -8.51 6.64 -12.69
C ALA A 56 -8.54 5.15 -12.31
N TRP A 57 -7.43 4.61 -11.84
CA TRP A 57 -7.36 3.23 -11.34
C TRP A 57 -8.31 2.99 -10.17
N MET A 58 -8.48 3.97 -9.29
CA MET A 58 -9.46 3.86 -8.20
C MET A 58 -10.89 3.77 -8.71
N THR A 59 -11.25 4.49 -9.78
CA THR A 59 -12.57 4.35 -10.44
C THR A 59 -12.78 2.92 -10.93
N PHE A 60 -11.83 2.36 -11.66
CA PHE A 60 -11.92 0.99 -12.17
C PHE A 60 -11.89 -0.04 -11.05
N LYS A 61 -11.06 0.16 -10.03
CA LYS A 61 -10.99 -0.71 -8.87
C LYS A 61 -12.32 -0.79 -8.12
N CYS A 62 -12.98 0.35 -7.88
CA CYS A 62 -14.29 0.39 -7.25
C CYS A 62 -15.37 -0.26 -8.13
N ALA A 63 -15.30 -0.08 -9.44
CA ALA A 63 -16.22 -0.69 -10.39
C ALA A 63 -16.08 -2.22 -10.44
N VAL A 64 -14.86 -2.73 -10.49
CA VAL A 64 -14.57 -4.18 -10.49
C VAL A 64 -15.01 -4.83 -9.17
N ALA A 65 -14.81 -4.14 -8.05
CA ALA A 65 -15.24 -4.60 -6.73
C ALA A 65 -16.75 -4.43 -6.48
N ASP A 66 -17.47 -3.86 -7.45
CA ASP A 66 -18.91 -3.54 -7.41
C ASP A 66 -19.33 -2.78 -6.13
N ILE A 67 -18.53 -1.81 -5.75
CA ILE A 67 -18.84 -0.92 -4.62
C ILE A 67 -19.29 0.45 -5.13
N PRO A 68 -20.21 1.15 -4.42
CA PRO A 68 -20.82 2.40 -4.88
C PRO A 68 -19.91 3.61 -4.64
N TYR A 69 -18.70 3.58 -5.18
CA TYR A 69 -17.73 4.65 -5.10
C TYR A 69 -17.14 4.98 -6.47
N GLY A 70 -16.80 6.25 -6.64
CA GLY A 70 -15.97 6.74 -7.73
C GLY A 70 -14.48 6.60 -7.45
N GLY A 71 -13.66 7.33 -8.20
CA GLY A 71 -12.20 7.29 -8.06
C GLY A 71 -11.61 8.64 -7.67
N GLY A 72 -10.83 8.63 -6.60
CA GLY A 72 -10.05 9.79 -6.17
C GLY A 72 -8.64 9.40 -5.78
N LYS A 73 -7.73 10.36 -5.82
CA LYS A 73 -6.35 10.19 -5.35
C LYS A 73 -5.82 11.53 -4.87
N GLY A 74 -4.97 11.49 -3.85
CA GLY A 74 -4.24 12.66 -3.39
C GLY A 74 -2.77 12.35 -3.15
N GLY A 75 -1.98 13.38 -3.01
CA GLY A 75 -0.59 13.22 -2.61
C GLY A 75 0.04 14.56 -2.25
N VAL A 76 1.13 14.47 -1.49
CA VAL A 76 1.99 15.61 -1.17
C VAL A 76 3.42 15.25 -1.55
N VAL A 77 4.09 16.17 -2.22
CA VAL A 77 5.50 16.03 -2.62
C VAL A 77 6.37 16.24 -1.38
N VAL A 78 6.72 15.16 -0.72
CA VAL A 78 7.51 15.18 0.53
C VAL A 78 8.15 13.82 0.77
N ASP A 79 9.34 13.80 1.33
CA ASP A 79 9.89 12.59 1.94
C ASP A 79 9.43 12.53 3.41
N PRO A 80 8.48 11.65 3.77
CA PRO A 80 7.94 11.59 5.13
C PRO A 80 8.96 11.10 6.17
N THR A 81 10.08 10.49 5.73
CA THR A 81 11.12 10.00 6.64
C THR A 81 11.98 11.14 7.19
N THR A 82 12.01 12.28 6.50
CA THR A 82 12.76 13.47 6.89
C THR A 82 12.00 14.39 7.84
N LEU A 83 10.72 14.10 8.10
CA LEU A 83 9.86 14.92 8.96
C LEU A 83 9.71 14.30 10.36
N SER A 84 9.69 15.15 11.38
CA SER A 84 9.21 14.74 12.69
C SER A 84 7.71 14.42 12.67
N ASP A 85 7.21 13.73 13.70
CA ASP A 85 5.78 13.45 13.79
C ASP A 85 4.96 14.74 13.95
N GLY A 86 5.50 15.74 14.64
CA GLY A 86 4.88 17.07 14.76
C GLY A 86 4.81 17.81 13.41
N GLU A 87 5.86 17.71 12.59
CA GLU A 87 5.89 18.29 11.25
C GLU A 87 4.92 17.59 10.30
N LYS A 88 4.86 16.25 10.34
CA LYS A 88 3.87 15.45 9.59
C LYS A 88 2.44 15.81 9.97
N GLN A 89 2.19 15.99 11.27
CA GLN A 89 0.87 16.41 11.75
C GLN A 89 0.49 17.79 11.21
N ARG A 90 1.39 18.79 11.31
CA ARG A 90 1.15 20.14 10.79
C ARG A 90 0.91 20.14 9.27
N LEU A 91 1.73 19.37 8.52
CA LEU A 91 1.57 19.17 7.08
C LEU A 91 0.19 18.61 6.76
N THR A 92 -0.19 17.52 7.42
CA THR A 92 -1.47 16.84 7.19
C THR A 92 -2.64 17.75 7.50
N ARG A 93 -2.64 18.43 8.64
CA ARG A 93 -3.72 19.35 9.03
C ARG A 93 -3.85 20.52 8.05
N ARG A 94 -2.73 21.08 7.62
CA ARG A 94 -2.74 22.18 6.66
C ARG A 94 -3.22 21.72 5.27
N PHE A 95 -2.75 20.58 4.79
CA PHE A 95 -3.21 19.98 3.55
C PHE A 95 -4.72 19.67 3.59
N THR A 96 -5.19 19.06 4.68
CA THR A 96 -6.62 18.78 4.88
C THR A 96 -7.47 20.04 4.81
N SER A 97 -7.06 21.12 5.48
CA SER A 97 -7.76 22.40 5.41
C SER A 97 -7.89 22.93 3.98
N MET A 98 -6.85 22.74 3.17
CA MET A 98 -6.86 23.23 1.77
C MET A 98 -7.73 22.39 0.85
N ILE A 99 -7.84 21.08 1.07
CA ILE A 99 -8.67 20.19 0.27
C ILE A 99 -10.09 20.01 0.83
N SER A 100 -10.38 20.53 2.03
CA SER A 100 -11.68 20.37 2.71
C SER A 100 -12.90 20.76 1.86
N PRO A 101 -12.84 21.77 0.96
CA PRO A 101 -14.01 22.12 0.13
C PRO A 101 -14.47 20.99 -0.81
N ILE A 102 -13.54 20.11 -1.21
CA ILE A 102 -13.81 19.05 -2.20
C ILE A 102 -13.89 17.66 -1.61
N ILE A 103 -13.46 17.44 -0.36
CA ILE A 103 -13.60 16.15 0.34
C ILE A 103 -14.86 16.12 1.21
N GLY A 104 -15.26 14.95 1.63
CA GLY A 104 -16.42 14.74 2.53
C GLY A 104 -17.07 13.38 2.32
N PRO A 105 -17.93 12.95 3.25
CA PRO A 105 -18.58 11.63 3.18
C PRO A 105 -19.35 11.38 1.87
N ASP A 106 -19.97 12.42 1.34
CA ASP A 106 -20.81 12.35 0.13
C ASP A 106 -20.12 12.91 -1.12
N LYS A 107 -18.86 13.30 -1.03
CA LYS A 107 -18.10 13.92 -2.12
C LYS A 107 -16.87 13.12 -2.51
N ASP A 108 -15.96 12.97 -1.56
CA ASP A 108 -14.66 12.36 -1.78
C ASP A 108 -14.06 11.91 -0.44
N ILE A 109 -13.77 10.63 -0.32
CA ILE A 109 -13.36 9.98 0.92
C ILE A 109 -11.89 9.55 0.83
N PRO A 110 -10.95 10.26 1.45
CA PRO A 110 -9.55 9.87 1.54
C PRO A 110 -9.33 8.54 2.28
N ALA A 111 -8.15 7.95 2.05
CA ALA A 111 -7.69 6.73 2.68
C ALA A 111 -6.15 6.74 2.83
N PRO A 112 -5.54 5.80 3.58
CA PRO A 112 -4.10 5.67 3.63
C PRO A 112 -3.51 5.18 2.28
N ASP A 113 -2.28 5.58 2.01
CA ASP A 113 -1.43 5.11 0.92
C ASP A 113 0.05 5.15 1.35
N VAL A 114 0.99 5.02 0.40
CA VAL A 114 2.43 5.12 0.68
C VAL A 114 2.74 6.39 1.47
N GLY A 115 3.53 6.26 2.55
CA GLY A 115 3.94 7.36 3.41
C GLY A 115 2.86 7.91 4.35
N THR A 116 1.64 7.34 4.36
CA THR A 116 0.56 7.68 5.29
C THR A 116 0.04 6.43 6.02
N ASN A 117 -0.58 6.64 7.18
CA ASN A 117 -1.04 5.57 8.05
C ASN A 117 -2.34 5.94 8.76
N ALA A 118 -2.78 5.11 9.70
CA ALA A 118 -4.00 5.33 10.45
C ALA A 118 -3.98 6.64 11.27
N GLU A 119 -2.83 7.02 11.81
CA GLU A 119 -2.67 8.24 12.58
C GLU A 119 -2.86 9.49 11.71
N VAL A 120 -2.25 9.50 10.51
CA VAL A 120 -2.46 10.55 9.50
C VAL A 120 -3.96 10.67 9.16
N MET A 121 -4.66 9.56 9.02
CA MET A 121 -6.11 9.57 8.77
C MET A 121 -6.89 10.13 9.98
N GLY A 122 -6.43 9.88 11.20
CA GLY A 122 -6.98 10.49 12.40
C GLY A 122 -6.84 12.03 12.38
N TRP A 123 -5.69 12.55 11.98
CA TRP A 123 -5.48 14.00 11.85
C TRP A 123 -6.35 14.63 10.74
N ILE A 124 -6.59 13.90 9.63
CA ILE A 124 -7.52 14.35 8.59
C ILE A 124 -8.94 14.45 9.15
N MET A 125 -9.41 13.40 9.81
CA MET A 125 -10.76 13.35 10.39
C MET A 125 -10.97 14.48 11.41
N ASP A 126 -10.02 14.65 12.31
CA ASP A 126 -10.07 15.69 13.35
C ASP A 126 -10.12 17.09 12.72
N THR A 127 -9.21 17.38 11.79
CA THR A 127 -9.16 18.69 11.12
C THR A 127 -10.43 18.98 10.32
N TYR A 128 -10.93 18.00 9.57
CA TYR A 128 -12.17 18.15 8.80
C TYR A 128 -13.37 18.37 9.73
N SER A 129 -13.45 17.62 10.83
CA SER A 129 -14.51 17.76 11.82
C SER A 129 -14.51 19.14 12.48
N MET A 130 -13.34 19.68 12.83
CA MET A 130 -13.19 21.02 13.35
C MET A 130 -13.72 22.08 12.36
N LEU A 131 -13.37 21.96 11.09
CA LEU A 131 -13.81 22.91 10.04
C LEU A 131 -15.32 22.87 9.81
N ASN A 132 -15.95 21.73 10.01
CA ASN A 132 -17.41 21.58 9.82
C ASN A 132 -18.21 21.77 11.12
N GLY A 133 -17.55 21.99 12.26
CA GLY A 133 -18.21 22.25 13.54
C GLY A 133 -18.85 21.03 14.21
N HIS A 134 -18.67 19.83 13.67
CA HIS A 134 -19.16 18.57 14.24
C HIS A 134 -18.29 17.37 13.84
N SER A 135 -18.31 16.32 14.65
CA SER A 135 -17.57 15.09 14.36
C SER A 135 -18.07 14.42 13.09
N THR A 136 -17.17 14.18 12.14
CA THR A 136 -17.48 13.59 10.83
C THR A 136 -16.56 12.40 10.54
N PRO A 137 -16.71 11.26 11.25
CA PRO A 137 -15.80 10.11 11.09
C PRO A 137 -15.84 9.50 9.68
N ALA A 138 -16.95 9.64 8.97
CA ALA A 138 -17.14 9.09 7.62
C ALA A 138 -16.31 9.81 6.54
N VAL A 139 -15.67 10.95 6.84
CA VAL A 139 -14.85 11.68 5.85
C VAL A 139 -13.65 10.88 5.36
N VAL A 140 -13.16 9.91 6.14
CA VAL A 140 -11.93 9.18 5.85
C VAL A 140 -12.05 7.72 6.27
N THR A 141 -11.39 6.81 5.53
CA THR A 141 -11.24 5.40 5.94
C THR A 141 -9.81 5.11 6.38
N GLY A 142 -9.61 3.98 7.04
CA GLY A 142 -8.27 3.57 7.50
C GLY A 142 -7.77 4.32 8.74
N LYS A 143 -8.63 5.07 9.41
CA LYS A 143 -8.38 5.69 10.72
C LYS A 143 -8.26 4.64 11.83
N PRO A 144 -7.70 4.96 13.01
CA PRO A 144 -7.62 4.05 14.14
C PRO A 144 -8.98 3.46 14.52
N ILE A 145 -9.00 2.21 14.98
CA ILE A 145 -10.23 1.51 15.42
C ILE A 145 -10.95 2.30 16.50
N ALA A 146 -10.21 2.86 17.48
CA ALA A 146 -10.76 3.70 18.54
C ALA A 146 -11.50 4.96 18.03
N LEU A 147 -11.24 5.40 16.80
CA LEU A 147 -11.91 6.50 16.11
C LEU A 147 -12.97 6.02 15.11
N GLY A 148 -13.43 4.78 15.20
CA GLY A 148 -14.40 4.19 14.28
C GLY A 148 -13.78 3.62 13.01
N GLY A 149 -12.50 3.24 13.04
CA GLY A 149 -11.86 2.47 11.98
C GLY A 149 -12.40 1.05 11.88
N SER A 150 -12.35 0.46 10.68
CA SER A 150 -12.81 -0.93 10.46
C SER A 150 -11.74 -1.93 10.88
N GLU A 151 -12.13 -2.98 11.58
CA GLU A 151 -11.27 -4.14 11.84
C GLU A 151 -10.87 -4.84 10.53
N GLY A 152 -9.71 -5.52 10.54
CA GLY A 152 -9.20 -6.25 9.38
C GLY A 152 -8.56 -5.38 8.29
N ARG A 153 -8.60 -4.04 8.38
CA ARG A 153 -8.00 -3.15 7.36
C ARG A 153 -6.52 -3.42 7.14
N ASN A 154 -5.77 -3.71 8.19
CA ASN A 154 -4.32 -3.96 8.11
C ASN A 154 -4.00 -5.23 7.30
N GLU A 155 -4.87 -6.22 7.35
CA GLU A 155 -4.71 -7.48 6.59
C GLU A 155 -5.41 -7.46 5.23
N ALA A 156 -6.28 -6.49 4.96
CA ALA A 156 -7.21 -6.53 3.83
C ALA A 156 -6.52 -6.75 2.48
N THR A 157 -5.41 -6.06 2.21
CA THR A 157 -4.71 -6.18 0.93
C THR A 157 -4.02 -7.55 0.80
N GLY A 158 -3.25 -7.97 1.79
CA GLY A 158 -2.60 -9.29 1.79
C GLY A 158 -3.60 -10.44 1.80
N ARG A 159 -4.73 -10.29 2.49
CA ARG A 159 -5.83 -11.25 2.47
C ARG A 159 -6.48 -11.35 1.08
N GLY A 160 -6.65 -10.22 0.40
CA GLY A 160 -7.14 -10.19 -0.98
C GLY A 160 -6.23 -10.94 -1.93
N ILE A 161 -4.91 -10.80 -1.79
CA ILE A 161 -3.94 -11.57 -2.59
C ILE A 161 -4.06 -13.06 -2.29
N MET A 162 -4.08 -13.45 -1.02
CA MET A 162 -4.21 -14.84 -0.63
C MET A 162 -5.49 -15.44 -1.23
N LEU A 163 -6.65 -14.78 -1.13
CA LEU A 163 -7.91 -15.27 -1.69
C LEU A 163 -7.84 -15.42 -3.22
N ASN A 164 -7.28 -14.44 -3.94
CA ASN A 164 -7.09 -14.53 -5.39
C ASN A 164 -6.09 -15.64 -5.77
N THR A 165 -5.04 -15.83 -4.96
CA THR A 165 -4.09 -16.94 -5.16
C THR A 165 -4.78 -18.29 -5.02
N LEU A 166 -5.56 -18.50 -3.97
CA LEU A 166 -6.33 -19.74 -3.77
C LEU A 166 -7.33 -19.95 -4.91
N TYR A 167 -8.03 -18.92 -5.32
CA TYR A 167 -9.01 -19.00 -6.40
C TYR A 167 -8.37 -19.40 -7.73
N ILE A 168 -7.25 -18.77 -8.13
CA ILE A 168 -6.58 -19.11 -9.38
C ILE A 168 -5.96 -20.52 -9.32
N CYS A 169 -5.41 -20.92 -8.18
CA CYS A 169 -4.91 -22.28 -7.97
C CYS A 169 -6.02 -23.32 -8.17
N GLN A 170 -7.19 -23.09 -7.58
CA GLN A 170 -8.35 -23.94 -7.77
C GLN A 170 -8.76 -24.04 -9.26
N LYS A 171 -8.79 -22.90 -9.98
CA LYS A 171 -9.12 -22.86 -11.42
C LYS A 171 -8.14 -23.61 -12.30
N LEU A 172 -6.86 -23.60 -11.93
CA LEU A 172 -5.79 -24.26 -12.69
C LEU A 172 -5.50 -25.70 -12.21
N GLY A 173 -6.23 -26.20 -11.20
CA GLY A 173 -5.99 -27.53 -10.62
C GLY A 173 -4.65 -27.62 -9.87
N ILE A 174 -4.16 -26.51 -9.31
CA ILE A 174 -2.93 -26.46 -8.53
C ILE A 174 -3.28 -26.68 -7.06
N ASP A 175 -2.71 -27.71 -6.44
CA ASP A 175 -2.80 -27.87 -4.98
C ASP A 175 -1.89 -26.85 -4.29
N ILE A 176 -2.49 -25.96 -3.50
CA ILE A 176 -1.75 -24.92 -2.78
C ILE A 176 -0.71 -25.50 -1.80
N LYS A 177 -0.99 -26.67 -1.21
CA LYS A 177 -0.08 -27.34 -0.29
C LYS A 177 1.17 -27.95 -0.97
N ALA A 178 1.07 -28.20 -2.27
CA ALA A 178 2.18 -28.65 -3.09
C ALA A 178 2.87 -27.48 -3.84
N ALA A 179 2.28 -26.30 -3.80
CA ALA A 179 2.78 -25.12 -4.51
C ALA A 179 3.97 -24.48 -3.78
N THR A 180 5.00 -24.12 -4.55
CA THR A 180 6.09 -23.25 -4.10
C THR A 180 5.75 -21.81 -4.37
N VAL A 181 5.96 -20.92 -3.40
CA VAL A 181 5.61 -19.51 -3.47
C VAL A 181 6.83 -18.64 -3.24
N THR A 182 6.98 -17.63 -4.06
CA THR A 182 7.99 -16.58 -3.94
C THR A 182 7.30 -15.24 -3.74
N ILE A 183 7.71 -14.45 -2.75
CA ILE A 183 7.12 -13.15 -2.42
C ILE A 183 8.19 -12.07 -2.46
N GLN A 184 8.04 -11.10 -3.36
CA GLN A 184 8.89 -9.93 -3.39
C GLN A 184 8.32 -8.84 -2.48
N GLY A 185 9.09 -8.42 -1.50
CA GLY A 185 8.69 -7.38 -0.54
C GLY A 185 8.03 -7.93 0.72
N MET A 186 8.64 -7.67 1.88
CA MET A 186 8.13 -8.04 3.22
C MET A 186 7.59 -6.84 4.00
N GLY A 187 7.04 -5.85 3.28
CA GLY A 187 6.26 -4.75 3.85
C GLY A 187 4.85 -5.20 4.28
N ASN A 188 3.95 -4.23 4.52
CA ASN A 188 2.59 -4.51 5.01
C ASN A 188 1.84 -5.57 4.21
N VAL A 189 1.98 -5.57 2.90
CA VAL A 189 1.24 -6.49 2.04
C VAL A 189 1.90 -7.85 1.97
N GLY A 190 3.20 -7.89 1.66
CA GLY A 190 3.93 -9.16 1.50
C GLY A 190 3.98 -9.96 2.79
N SER A 191 4.22 -9.32 3.94
CA SER A 191 4.25 -10.00 5.24
C SER A 191 2.91 -10.63 5.61
N VAL A 192 1.80 -9.91 5.37
CA VAL A 192 0.44 -10.45 5.59
C VAL A 192 0.14 -11.58 4.61
N THR A 193 0.51 -11.42 3.34
CA THR A 193 0.31 -12.46 2.32
C THR A 193 1.10 -13.72 2.69
N ALA A 194 2.37 -13.57 3.07
CA ALA A 194 3.21 -14.68 3.52
C ALA A 194 2.56 -15.42 4.71
N LYS A 195 2.18 -14.67 5.76
CA LYS A 195 1.49 -15.22 6.95
C LYS A 195 0.23 -16.00 6.59
N LEU A 196 -0.58 -15.50 5.68
CA LEU A 196 -1.85 -16.12 5.35
C LEU A 196 -1.67 -17.34 4.44
N LEU A 197 -0.79 -17.28 3.44
CA LEU A 197 -0.49 -18.42 2.57
C LEU A 197 0.22 -19.56 3.31
N ASP A 198 1.12 -19.25 4.24
CA ASP A 198 1.74 -20.22 5.13
C ASP A 198 0.68 -20.99 5.95
N LYS A 199 -0.32 -20.29 6.50
CA LYS A 199 -1.46 -20.91 7.20
C LYS A 199 -2.32 -21.81 6.31
N GLU A 200 -2.42 -21.52 5.01
CA GLU A 200 -3.11 -22.37 4.03
C GLU A 200 -2.24 -23.58 3.60
N GLY A 201 -1.00 -23.65 4.09
CA GLY A 201 -0.07 -24.75 3.85
C GLY A 201 0.77 -24.59 2.58
N ALA A 202 0.82 -23.41 1.97
CA ALA A 202 1.71 -23.14 0.84
C ALA A 202 3.18 -23.16 1.29
N LYS A 203 4.07 -23.74 0.47
CA LYS A 203 5.50 -23.72 0.74
C LYS A 203 6.12 -22.42 0.25
N ILE A 204 6.37 -21.47 1.16
CA ILE A 204 7.04 -20.20 0.81
C ILE A 204 8.55 -20.46 0.80
N VAL A 205 9.14 -20.45 -0.39
CA VAL A 205 10.56 -20.79 -0.59
C VAL A 205 11.46 -19.57 -0.67
N ALA A 206 10.93 -18.40 -1.02
CA ALA A 206 11.72 -17.18 -1.06
C ALA A 206 10.90 -15.95 -0.69
N VAL A 207 11.55 -15.02 0.03
CA VAL A 207 11.02 -13.68 0.32
C VAL A 207 12.13 -12.65 0.17
N SER A 208 11.78 -11.38 -0.13
CA SER A 208 12.75 -10.27 -0.15
C SER A 208 12.22 -9.01 0.51
N ASP A 209 13.14 -8.15 0.92
CA ASP A 209 12.88 -6.76 1.29
C ASP A 209 13.89 -5.83 0.58
N VAL A 210 14.00 -4.59 1.03
CA VAL A 210 14.95 -3.60 0.48
C VAL A 210 16.42 -3.98 0.66
N SER A 211 16.74 -4.92 1.54
CA SER A 211 18.10 -5.39 1.83
C SER A 211 18.52 -6.61 1.00
N GLY A 212 17.60 -7.19 0.23
CA GLY A 212 17.82 -8.39 -0.58
C GLY A 212 16.82 -9.50 -0.30
N GLY A 213 17.09 -10.69 -0.82
CA GLY A 213 16.23 -11.85 -0.68
C GLY A 213 16.89 -13.00 0.09
N ILE A 214 16.03 -13.87 0.59
CA ILE A 214 16.40 -15.15 1.21
C ILE A 214 15.63 -16.29 0.55
N TYR A 215 16.26 -17.43 0.39
CA TYR A 215 15.72 -18.61 -0.26
C TYR A 215 16.04 -19.87 0.54
N ASN A 216 15.07 -20.77 0.67
CA ASN A 216 15.22 -22.11 1.19
C ASN A 216 14.33 -23.08 0.42
N GLU A 217 14.91 -24.07 -0.27
CA GLU A 217 14.16 -25.03 -1.09
C GLU A 217 13.17 -25.87 -0.27
N ASN A 218 13.47 -26.08 1.02
CA ASN A 218 12.60 -26.81 1.95
C ASN A 218 11.46 -25.98 2.51
N GLY A 219 11.42 -24.68 2.21
CA GLY A 219 10.50 -23.69 2.74
C GLY A 219 11.13 -22.86 3.87
N LEU A 220 10.70 -21.62 3.98
CA LEU A 220 11.13 -20.65 4.99
C LEU A 220 10.21 -20.70 6.22
N ASN A 221 10.77 -20.47 7.41
CA ASN A 221 10.01 -20.33 8.64
C ASN A 221 9.35 -18.94 8.72
N ILE A 222 8.18 -18.79 8.10
CA ILE A 222 7.49 -17.50 8.01
C ILE A 222 7.14 -16.91 9.38
N PRO A 223 6.64 -17.67 10.38
CA PRO A 223 6.44 -17.12 11.73
C PRO A 223 7.69 -16.50 12.33
N ALA A 224 8.85 -17.18 12.26
CA ALA A 224 10.11 -16.67 12.80
C ALA A 224 10.62 -15.43 12.05
N ILE A 225 10.49 -15.41 10.72
CA ILE A 225 10.82 -14.23 9.89
C ILE A 225 9.96 -13.03 10.30
N LEU A 226 8.65 -13.21 10.46
CA LEU A 226 7.74 -12.12 10.84
C LEU A 226 8.01 -11.61 12.25
N GLU A 227 8.32 -12.49 13.19
CA GLU A 227 8.71 -12.11 14.54
C GLU A 227 10.01 -11.27 14.51
N TYR A 228 11.02 -11.72 13.76
CA TYR A 228 12.28 -10.99 13.59
C TYR A 228 12.06 -9.59 12.97
N LEU A 229 11.26 -9.51 11.90
CA LEU A 229 10.96 -8.26 11.23
C LEU A 229 10.03 -7.32 12.03
N SER A 230 9.36 -7.82 13.07
CA SER A 230 8.53 -6.97 13.95
C SER A 230 9.34 -5.98 14.78
N VAL A 231 10.64 -6.25 14.98
CA VAL A 231 11.55 -5.35 15.66
C VAL A 231 11.97 -4.23 14.72
N LYS A 232 11.72 -2.98 15.15
CA LYS A 232 12.00 -1.79 14.33
C LYS A 232 13.49 -1.73 13.93
N GLY A 233 13.72 -1.63 12.63
CA GLY A 233 15.07 -1.54 12.05
C GLY A 233 15.63 -2.88 11.56
N ASN A 234 15.01 -4.01 11.90
CA ASN A 234 15.43 -5.30 11.37
C ASN A 234 15.04 -5.42 9.88
N LEU A 235 15.98 -5.98 9.11
CA LEU A 235 15.84 -6.30 7.69
C LEU A 235 16.23 -7.75 7.45
N LEU A 236 15.76 -8.34 6.35
CA LEU A 236 16.06 -9.74 6.00
C LEU A 236 17.55 -10.03 5.91
N SER A 237 18.40 -9.04 5.60
CA SER A 237 19.86 -9.19 5.59
C SER A 237 20.46 -9.61 6.94
N GLY A 238 19.77 -9.35 8.04
CA GLY A 238 20.20 -9.78 9.39
C GLY A 238 19.57 -11.10 9.87
N TYR A 239 18.58 -11.63 9.17
CA TYR A 239 17.91 -12.89 9.53
C TYR A 239 18.74 -14.10 9.06
N ASN A 240 18.77 -15.18 9.84
CA ASN A 240 19.40 -16.45 9.47
C ASN A 240 18.57 -17.63 9.98
N GLU A 241 18.50 -18.68 9.15
CA GLU A 241 18.00 -20.00 9.52
C GLU A 241 18.78 -21.09 8.78
N ASP A 242 18.70 -22.34 9.25
CA ASP A 242 19.42 -23.46 8.64
C ASP A 242 18.91 -23.74 7.21
N GLY A 243 19.85 -24.01 6.29
CA GLY A 243 19.53 -24.30 4.89
C GLY A 243 19.20 -23.10 4.02
N MET A 244 19.17 -21.90 4.61
CA MET A 244 18.86 -20.66 3.89
C MET A 244 20.06 -20.19 3.05
N LYS A 245 19.75 -19.58 1.90
CA LYS A 245 20.71 -18.90 1.02
C LYS A 245 20.30 -17.44 0.82
N ARG A 246 21.29 -16.55 0.70
CA ARG A 246 21.07 -15.17 0.25
C ARG A 246 20.93 -15.14 -1.25
N ILE A 247 19.97 -14.38 -1.74
CA ILE A 247 19.72 -14.16 -3.16
C ILE A 247 19.46 -12.69 -3.43
N SER A 248 19.72 -12.25 -4.64
CA SER A 248 19.34 -10.91 -5.10
C SER A 248 17.84 -10.84 -5.40
N ASN A 249 17.32 -9.63 -5.53
CA ASN A 249 15.94 -9.42 -5.95
C ASN A 249 15.67 -9.94 -7.39
N GLU A 250 16.65 -9.83 -8.28
CA GLU A 250 16.54 -10.35 -9.65
C GLU A 250 16.50 -11.89 -9.66
N GLU A 251 17.35 -12.54 -8.89
CA GLU A 251 17.31 -13.99 -8.71
C GLU A 251 15.98 -14.46 -8.15
N LEU A 252 15.42 -13.73 -7.16
CA LEU A 252 14.12 -14.05 -6.57
C LEU A 252 13.01 -14.04 -7.62
N LEU A 253 12.95 -13.01 -8.48
CA LEU A 253 11.91 -12.88 -9.50
C LEU A 253 11.97 -14.00 -10.55
N THR A 254 13.15 -14.57 -10.78
CA THR A 254 13.40 -15.58 -11.83
C THR A 254 13.49 -17.01 -11.31
N LEU A 255 13.24 -17.23 -10.01
CA LEU A 255 13.17 -18.56 -9.42
C LEU A 255 12.13 -19.44 -10.11
N ASP A 256 12.45 -20.74 -10.26
CA ASP A 256 11.50 -21.72 -10.72
C ASP A 256 10.54 -22.11 -9.59
N THR A 257 9.43 -21.40 -9.51
CA THR A 257 8.41 -21.57 -8.48
C THR A 257 7.01 -21.65 -9.10
N THR A 258 6.06 -22.19 -8.37
CA THR A 258 4.68 -22.27 -8.85
C THR A 258 4.04 -20.88 -8.90
N ILE A 259 4.25 -20.06 -7.87
CA ILE A 259 3.58 -18.78 -7.71
C ILE A 259 4.60 -17.69 -7.38
N LEU A 260 4.56 -16.59 -8.12
CA LEU A 260 5.31 -15.37 -7.85
C LEU A 260 4.35 -14.26 -7.43
N ILE A 261 4.65 -13.61 -6.30
CA ILE A 261 3.84 -12.50 -5.76
C ILE A 261 4.72 -11.25 -5.65
N PRO A 262 4.72 -10.37 -6.67
CA PRO A 262 5.36 -9.07 -6.58
C PRO A 262 4.55 -8.15 -5.65
N ALA A 263 5.07 -7.87 -4.45
CA ALA A 263 4.44 -7.02 -3.43
C ALA A 263 5.36 -5.87 -2.98
N ALA A 264 6.22 -5.41 -3.90
CA ALA A 264 7.14 -4.28 -3.73
C ALA A 264 6.66 -3.04 -4.51
N LEU A 265 7.60 -2.27 -5.05
CA LEU A 265 7.29 -1.11 -5.89
C LEU A 265 6.94 -1.53 -7.32
N GLU A 266 6.46 -0.57 -8.13
CA GLU A 266 6.16 -0.73 -9.55
C GLU A 266 7.41 -1.05 -10.39
N ASN A 267 7.20 -1.49 -11.64
CA ASN A 267 8.24 -1.77 -12.63
C ASN A 267 9.24 -2.88 -12.25
N GLN A 268 8.87 -3.80 -11.35
CA GLN A 268 9.73 -4.92 -10.99
C GLN A 268 9.82 -5.98 -12.11
N ILE A 269 8.71 -6.21 -12.81
CA ILE A 269 8.69 -7.03 -14.02
C ILE A 269 8.67 -6.09 -15.20
N ASN A 270 9.66 -6.19 -16.06
CA ASN A 270 9.84 -5.32 -17.20
C ASN A 270 10.42 -6.12 -18.41
N LYS A 271 10.66 -5.44 -19.55
CA LYS A 271 11.17 -6.06 -20.77
C LYS A 271 12.50 -6.82 -20.61
N ASP A 272 13.30 -6.49 -19.59
CA ASP A 272 14.65 -7.05 -19.42
C ASP A 272 14.62 -8.36 -18.60
N ASN A 273 13.52 -8.64 -17.90
CA ASN A 273 13.38 -9.83 -17.04
C ASN A 273 12.11 -10.65 -17.29
N ALA A 274 11.13 -10.14 -18.03
CA ALA A 274 9.86 -10.84 -18.24
C ALA A 274 10.05 -12.24 -18.85
N ASP A 275 10.94 -12.37 -19.83
CA ASP A 275 11.24 -13.65 -20.51
C ASP A 275 11.98 -14.66 -19.61
N LYS A 276 12.52 -14.21 -18.47
CA LYS A 276 13.26 -15.05 -17.52
C LYS A 276 12.37 -15.59 -16.41
N ILE A 277 11.12 -15.09 -16.28
CA ILE A 277 10.21 -15.49 -15.23
C ILE A 277 9.67 -16.89 -15.51
N LYS A 278 9.85 -17.80 -14.56
CA LYS A 278 9.47 -19.20 -14.67
C LYS A 278 8.20 -19.56 -13.91
N ALA A 279 7.70 -18.66 -13.10
CA ALA A 279 6.51 -18.89 -12.29
C ALA A 279 5.29 -19.19 -13.21
N LYS A 280 4.52 -20.21 -12.83
CA LYS A 280 3.28 -20.59 -13.55
C LYS A 280 2.17 -19.57 -13.34
N VAL A 281 2.16 -18.93 -12.19
CA VAL A 281 1.16 -17.94 -11.80
C VAL A 281 1.85 -16.73 -11.22
N ILE A 282 1.46 -15.54 -11.68
CA ILE A 282 1.89 -14.28 -11.08
C ILE A 282 0.65 -13.61 -10.48
N VAL A 283 0.66 -13.36 -9.17
CA VAL A 283 -0.39 -12.60 -8.49
C VAL A 283 0.19 -11.25 -8.12
N CYS A 284 0.04 -10.29 -9.05
CA CYS A 284 0.62 -8.97 -8.93
C CYS A 284 -0.35 -8.00 -8.24
N LEU A 285 0.19 -7.16 -7.35
CA LEU A 285 -0.54 -6.07 -6.68
C LEU A 285 -0.49 -4.77 -7.46
N LEU A 286 0.60 -4.58 -8.18
CA LEU A 286 0.92 -3.38 -8.94
C LEU A 286 1.13 -3.77 -10.40
N TYR A 287 0.78 -2.86 -11.24
CA TYR A 287 0.90 -3.03 -12.69
C TYR A 287 2.35 -2.94 -13.17
#